data_025179b6b972f625d058ee014169337b
#
_entry.id   025179b6b972f625d058ee014169337b
#
_cell.length_a   1.000
_cell.length_b   1.000
_cell.length_c   1.000
_cell.angle_alpha   90.00
_cell.angle_beta   90.00
_cell.angle_gamma   90.00
#
_symmetry.space_group_name_H-M   'P 1'
#
loop_
_entity.id
_entity.type
_entity.pdbx_description
1 polymer ?
#
loop_
_entity_poly.entity_id
_entity_poly.type
_entity_poly.pdbx_seq_one_letter_code
_entity_poly.pdbx_strand_id
1 'polypeptide(L)'
;MRYMENRVNTDNKNLWSEQPSTGQKTSRTVQTVLRILLGLFLVFVGTTHLTVARAEFLAQVPTWLPVNADLVVILSGIAEIALGLALIFLSKQRVLVGLAAATFFVLIFPGNISQYVNRIDAFGLNTDQARFVRLFFQPVLVLWALWATGAWRALFTRKAQSS
;
A
#
# COMPACT_ATOMS: atom_id res chain seq x y z
N MET A 1 7.56 3.84 58.09
CA MET A 1 8.02 2.75 57.27
C MET A 1 6.95 2.26 56.28
N ARG A 2 5.69 2.07 56.64
CA ARG A 2 4.61 1.55 55.75
C ARG A 2 4.26 2.45 54.53
N TYR A 3 4.52 3.77 54.63
CA TYR A 3 4.22 4.74 53.54
C TYR A 3 5.22 4.68 52.38
N MET A 4 6.47 4.33 52.62
CA MET A 4 7.50 4.17 51.59
C MET A 4 7.36 2.87 50.83
N GLU A 5 6.94 1.79 51.48
CA GLU A 5 6.76 0.48 50.90
C GLU A 5 5.61 0.46 49.90
N ASN A 6 4.53 1.24 50.14
CA ASN A 6 3.40 1.38 49.22
C ASN A 6 3.75 2.17 47.96
N ARG A 7 4.67 3.16 48.01
CA ARG A 7 5.11 3.89 46.83
C ARG A 7 5.96 3.03 45.90
N VAL A 8 6.92 2.30 46.45
CA VAL A 8 7.78 1.39 45.67
C VAL A 8 6.96 0.30 44.95
N ASN A 9 5.90 -0.18 45.59
CA ASN A 9 5.05 -1.22 45.05
C ASN A 9 4.10 -0.70 43.94
N THR A 10 3.69 0.58 44.01
CA THR A 10 2.88 1.25 42.98
C THR A 10 3.73 1.61 41.76
N ASP A 11 4.94 2.08 41.97
CA ASP A 11 5.86 2.40 40.86
C ASP A 11 6.32 1.13 40.11
N ASN A 12 6.57 0.04 40.82
CA ASN A 12 6.87 -1.25 40.16
C ASN A 12 5.70 -1.82 39.35
N LYS A 13 4.45 -1.70 39.81
CA LYS A 13 3.28 -2.15 39.04
C LYS A 13 3.10 -1.36 37.74
N ASN A 14 3.43 -0.06 37.73
CA ASN A 14 3.33 0.81 36.57
C ASN A 14 4.42 0.50 35.52
N LEU A 15 5.61 0.07 35.93
CA LEU A 15 6.70 -0.30 35.04
C LEU A 15 6.42 -1.60 34.24
N TRP A 16 5.61 -2.51 34.80
CA TRP A 16 5.26 -3.77 34.10
C TRP A 16 4.02 -3.66 33.21
N SER A 17 3.19 -2.63 33.39
CA SER A 17 1.98 -2.40 32.60
C SER A 17 2.22 -1.81 31.21
N GLU A 18 3.41 -1.23 30.97
CA GLU A 18 3.77 -0.61 29.68
C GLU A 18 4.45 -1.55 28.68
N GLN A 19 4.71 -2.79 29.03
CA GLN A 19 5.30 -3.72 28.09
C GLN A 19 4.24 -4.17 27.05
N PRO A 20 4.44 -3.87 25.75
CA PRO A 20 3.52 -4.32 24.73
C PRO A 20 3.45 -5.85 24.73
N SER A 21 2.22 -6.42 24.74
CA SER A 21 1.99 -7.86 24.69
C SER A 21 2.72 -8.50 23.52
N THR A 22 3.14 -9.75 23.66
CA THR A 22 3.85 -10.50 22.61
C THR A 22 3.09 -10.47 21.29
N GLY A 23 1.75 -10.56 21.32
CA GLY A 23 0.90 -10.46 20.11
C GLY A 23 0.96 -9.11 19.42
N GLN A 24 1.13 -8.01 20.18
CA GLN A 24 1.26 -6.67 19.60
C GLN A 24 2.62 -6.45 18.93
N LYS A 25 3.68 -7.03 19.46
CA LYS A 25 5.03 -7.01 18.85
C LYS A 25 5.04 -7.80 17.54
N THR A 26 4.46 -8.99 17.53
CA THR A 26 4.36 -9.85 16.33
C THR A 26 3.58 -9.15 15.21
N SER A 27 2.43 -8.54 15.52
CA SER A 27 1.63 -7.81 14.53
C SER A 27 2.41 -6.64 13.90
N ARG A 28 3.18 -5.89 14.67
CA ARG A 28 4.01 -4.79 14.14
C ARG A 28 5.14 -5.28 13.23
N THR A 29 5.76 -6.39 13.57
CA THR A 29 6.82 -7.00 12.74
C THR A 29 6.24 -7.46 11.41
N VAL A 30 5.12 -8.17 11.40
CA VAL A 30 4.44 -8.63 10.18
C VAL A 30 4.05 -7.44 9.29
N GLN A 31 3.47 -6.38 9.85
CA GLN A 31 3.16 -5.17 9.11
C GLN A 31 4.41 -4.53 8.48
N THR A 32 5.53 -4.49 9.20
CA THR A 32 6.79 -3.94 8.68
C THR A 32 7.32 -4.76 7.51
N VAL A 33 7.34 -6.08 7.63
CA VAL A 33 7.78 -6.98 6.55
C VAL A 33 6.90 -6.80 5.32
N LEU A 34 5.57 -6.85 5.49
CA LEU A 34 4.64 -6.70 4.36
C LEU A 34 4.68 -5.30 3.72
N ARG A 35 4.98 -4.25 4.50
CA ARG A 35 5.21 -2.90 3.99
C ARG A 35 6.47 -2.84 3.11
N ILE A 36 7.56 -3.45 3.55
CA ILE A 36 8.81 -3.50 2.79
C ILE A 36 8.62 -4.33 1.51
N LEU A 37 7.94 -5.48 1.60
CA LEU A 37 7.63 -6.30 0.42
C LEU A 37 6.79 -5.55 -0.61
N LEU A 38 5.77 -4.79 -0.16
CA LEU A 38 4.98 -3.93 -1.05
C LEU A 38 5.83 -2.84 -1.69
N GLY A 39 6.75 -2.23 -0.92
CA GLY A 39 7.69 -1.24 -1.43
C GLY A 39 8.61 -1.80 -2.51
N LEU A 40 9.21 -2.97 -2.29
CA LEU A 40 10.04 -3.66 -3.26
C LEU A 40 9.25 -4.03 -4.53
N PHE A 41 8.02 -4.52 -4.36
CA PHE A 41 7.12 -4.82 -5.46
C PHE A 41 6.85 -3.57 -6.32
N LEU A 42 6.53 -2.42 -5.71
CA LEU A 42 6.31 -1.16 -6.44
C LEU A 42 7.56 -0.67 -7.17
N VAL A 43 8.73 -0.74 -6.54
CA VAL A 43 10.00 -0.36 -7.21
C VAL A 43 10.24 -1.26 -8.41
N PHE A 44 10.02 -2.56 -8.28
CA PHE A 44 10.17 -3.51 -9.38
C PHE A 44 9.20 -3.19 -10.52
N VAL A 45 7.89 -3.07 -10.24
CA VAL A 45 6.87 -2.78 -11.25
C VAL A 45 7.12 -1.41 -11.90
N GLY A 46 7.40 -0.36 -11.12
CA GLY A 46 7.70 0.96 -11.65
C GLY A 46 8.93 0.96 -12.58
N THR A 47 9.95 0.15 -12.27
CA THR A 47 11.10 -0.04 -13.16
C THR A 47 10.68 -0.70 -14.48
N THR A 48 9.80 -1.70 -14.45
CA THR A 48 9.32 -2.36 -15.67
C THR A 48 8.47 -1.44 -16.56
N HIS A 49 7.77 -0.45 -15.98
CA HIS A 49 7.08 0.62 -16.73
C HIS A 49 8.05 1.43 -17.62
N LEU A 50 9.24 1.67 -17.10
CA LEU A 50 10.24 2.51 -17.79
C LEU A 50 11.13 1.71 -18.73
N THR A 51 11.05 0.38 -18.71
CA THR A 51 11.97 -0.51 -19.43
C THR A 51 11.20 -1.56 -20.24
N VAL A 52 11.31 -2.82 -19.85
CA VAL A 52 10.95 -4.01 -20.64
C VAL A 52 9.45 -4.16 -20.89
N ALA A 53 8.59 -3.65 -20.03
CA ALA A 53 7.13 -3.82 -20.13
C ALA A 53 6.39 -2.56 -20.60
N ARG A 54 7.13 -1.54 -21.09
CA ARG A 54 6.54 -0.24 -21.49
C ARG A 54 5.40 -0.38 -22.49
N ALA A 55 5.56 -1.21 -23.50
CA ALA A 55 4.52 -1.45 -24.51
C ALA A 55 3.23 -2.03 -23.93
N GLU A 56 3.38 -2.96 -22.98
CA GLU A 56 2.26 -3.59 -22.26
C GLU A 56 1.48 -2.56 -21.42
N PHE A 57 2.19 -1.65 -20.77
CA PHE A 57 1.54 -0.58 -19.99
C PHE A 57 0.89 0.48 -20.88
N LEU A 58 1.50 0.82 -22.01
CA LEU A 58 0.88 1.73 -23.01
C LEU A 58 -0.46 1.20 -23.50
N ALA A 59 -0.56 -0.12 -23.76
CA ALA A 59 -1.79 -0.75 -24.18
C ALA A 59 -2.92 -0.64 -23.14
N GLN A 60 -2.59 -0.45 -21.86
CA GLN A 60 -3.57 -0.32 -20.77
C GLN A 60 -4.11 1.09 -20.57
N VAL A 61 -3.45 2.11 -21.12
CA VAL A 61 -3.93 3.49 -20.96
C VAL A 61 -5.26 3.65 -21.70
N PRO A 62 -6.33 4.09 -21.02
CA PRO A 62 -7.63 4.25 -21.64
C PRO A 62 -7.59 5.27 -22.78
N THR A 63 -8.15 4.93 -23.94
CA THR A 63 -8.15 5.80 -25.13
C THR A 63 -9.00 7.07 -24.98
N TRP A 64 -9.92 7.08 -24.02
CA TRP A 64 -10.75 8.25 -23.69
C TRP A 64 -10.01 9.29 -22.83
N LEU A 65 -8.83 8.95 -22.31
CA LEU A 65 -8.06 9.87 -21.48
C LEU A 65 -7.40 10.95 -22.39
N PRO A 66 -7.68 12.25 -22.19
CA PRO A 66 -7.18 13.32 -23.03
C PRO A 66 -5.72 13.69 -22.70
N VAL A 67 -4.86 12.69 -22.50
CA VAL A 67 -3.45 12.84 -22.12
C VAL A 67 -2.61 11.89 -22.98
N ASN A 68 -1.37 12.26 -23.24
CA ASN A 68 -0.45 11.36 -23.94
C ASN A 68 -0.21 10.08 -23.14
N ALA A 69 -0.52 8.93 -23.73
CA ALA A 69 -0.40 7.62 -23.06
C ALA A 69 1.01 7.33 -22.56
N ASP A 70 2.03 7.75 -23.34
CA ASP A 70 3.43 7.57 -22.98
C ASP A 70 3.82 8.37 -21.73
N LEU A 71 3.31 9.60 -21.63
CA LEU A 71 3.49 10.41 -20.43
C LEU A 71 2.83 9.79 -19.19
N VAL A 72 1.63 9.21 -19.35
CA VAL A 72 0.94 8.51 -18.27
C VAL A 72 1.77 7.34 -17.76
N VAL A 73 2.32 6.51 -18.66
CA VAL A 73 3.14 5.35 -18.29
C VAL A 73 4.43 5.78 -17.60
N ILE A 74 5.11 6.82 -18.08
CA ILE A 74 6.34 7.32 -17.45
C ILE A 74 6.05 7.87 -16.05
N LEU A 75 5.02 8.71 -15.91
CA LEU A 75 4.67 9.31 -14.62
C LEU A 75 4.21 8.26 -13.60
N SER A 76 3.44 7.25 -14.03
CA SER A 76 3.04 6.15 -13.15
C SER A 76 4.23 5.34 -12.69
N GLY A 77 5.18 5.00 -13.58
CA GLY A 77 6.40 4.29 -13.22
C GLY A 77 7.26 5.07 -12.22
N ILE A 78 7.44 6.37 -12.44
CA ILE A 78 8.15 7.24 -11.48
C ILE A 78 7.43 7.31 -10.13
N ALA A 79 6.10 7.45 -10.14
CA ALA A 79 5.30 7.47 -8.92
C ALA A 79 5.39 6.15 -8.15
N GLU A 80 5.36 5.01 -8.83
CA GLU A 80 5.54 3.68 -8.23
C GLU A 80 6.90 3.52 -7.56
N ILE A 81 7.98 3.91 -8.25
CA ILE A 81 9.32 3.88 -7.68
C ILE A 81 9.40 4.78 -6.44
N ALA A 82 8.90 6.01 -6.52
CA ALA A 82 8.92 6.97 -5.42
C ALA A 82 8.11 6.45 -4.21
N LEU A 83 6.90 5.93 -4.43
CA LEU A 83 6.06 5.34 -3.40
C LEU A 83 6.69 4.08 -2.81
N GLY A 84 7.29 3.24 -3.64
CA GLY A 84 7.99 2.03 -3.21
C GLY A 84 9.16 2.36 -2.28
N LEU A 85 10.02 3.30 -2.67
CA LEU A 85 11.12 3.79 -1.84
C LEU A 85 10.61 4.45 -0.55
N ALA A 86 9.54 5.24 -0.63
CA ALA A 86 8.91 5.85 0.54
C ALA A 86 8.37 4.79 1.51
N LEU A 87 7.73 3.72 1.02
CA LEU A 87 7.28 2.59 1.84
C LEU A 87 8.45 1.88 2.55
N ILE A 88 9.60 1.77 1.92
CA ILE A 88 10.78 1.14 2.51
C ILE A 88 11.40 2.04 3.57
N PHE A 89 11.71 3.30 3.24
CA PHE A 89 12.57 4.16 4.03
C PHE A 89 11.84 5.12 4.98
N LEU A 90 10.61 5.58 4.64
CA LEU A 90 9.88 6.55 5.44
C LEU A 90 8.98 5.90 6.52
N SER A 91 9.56 5.11 7.39
CA SER A 91 8.84 4.38 8.45
C SER A 91 8.06 5.27 9.41
N LYS A 92 8.56 6.49 9.69
CA LYS A 92 7.89 7.49 10.54
C LYS A 92 6.60 8.03 9.91
N GLN A 93 6.55 8.12 8.58
CA GLN A 93 5.43 8.64 7.80
C GLN A 93 4.59 7.52 7.15
N ARG A 94 4.75 6.29 7.63
CA ARG A 94 4.15 5.09 7.03
C ARG A 94 2.65 5.21 6.74
N VAL A 95 1.87 5.87 7.60
CA VAL A 95 0.43 6.07 7.43
C VAL A 95 0.14 6.96 6.22
N LEU A 96 0.84 8.10 6.12
CA LEU A 96 0.70 9.02 4.98
C LEU A 96 1.11 8.34 3.67
N VAL A 97 2.26 7.66 3.66
CA VAL A 97 2.74 6.92 2.47
C VAL A 97 1.76 5.80 2.10
N GLY A 98 1.19 5.10 3.08
CA GLY A 98 0.18 4.06 2.85
C GLY A 98 -1.10 4.60 2.22
N LEU A 99 -1.56 5.77 2.66
CA LEU A 99 -2.69 6.47 2.05
C LEU A 99 -2.38 6.90 0.62
N ALA A 100 -1.19 7.46 0.39
CA ALA A 100 -0.76 7.86 -0.95
C ALA A 100 -0.68 6.65 -1.91
N ALA A 101 -0.11 5.52 -1.46
CA ALA A 101 -0.05 4.29 -2.24
C ALA A 101 -1.45 3.72 -2.52
N ALA A 102 -2.34 3.69 -1.53
CA ALA A 102 -3.71 3.23 -1.71
C ALA A 102 -4.48 4.12 -2.69
N THR A 103 -4.33 5.45 -2.60
CA THR A 103 -4.90 6.41 -3.55
C THR A 103 -4.36 6.20 -4.95
N PHE A 104 -3.05 6.01 -5.09
CA PHE A 104 -2.41 5.71 -6.38
C PHE A 104 -3.01 4.44 -7.01
N PHE A 105 -3.15 3.35 -6.26
CA PHE A 105 -3.78 2.12 -6.76
C PHE A 105 -5.22 2.33 -7.23
N VAL A 106 -5.99 3.19 -6.54
CA VAL A 106 -7.35 3.54 -6.99
C VAL A 106 -7.29 4.35 -8.29
N LEU A 107 -6.35 5.28 -8.43
CA LEU A 107 -6.23 6.14 -9.62
C LEU A 107 -5.82 5.36 -10.88
N ILE A 108 -5.03 4.30 -10.76
CA ILE A 108 -4.64 3.46 -11.91
C ILE A 108 -5.66 2.37 -12.24
N PHE A 109 -6.66 2.15 -11.38
CA PHE A 109 -7.68 1.12 -11.58
C PHE A 109 -8.47 1.25 -12.90
N PRO A 110 -8.83 2.47 -13.39
CA PRO A 110 -9.45 2.62 -14.70
C PRO A 110 -8.69 1.98 -15.87
N GLY A 111 -7.35 1.91 -15.80
CA GLY A 111 -6.53 1.19 -16.78
C GLY A 111 -6.82 -0.31 -16.81
N ASN A 112 -6.94 -0.93 -15.64
CA ASN A 112 -7.29 -2.36 -15.53
C ASN A 112 -8.72 -2.62 -16.01
N ILE A 113 -9.67 -1.71 -15.74
CA ILE A 113 -11.05 -1.78 -16.23
C ILE A 113 -11.04 -1.67 -17.78
N SER A 114 -10.29 -0.70 -18.32
CA SER A 114 -10.14 -0.51 -19.76
C SER A 114 -9.59 -1.76 -20.44
N GLN A 115 -8.58 -2.40 -19.88
CA GLN A 115 -8.02 -3.66 -20.38
C GLN A 115 -9.08 -4.78 -20.44
N TYR A 116 -9.90 -4.91 -19.40
CA TYR A 116 -10.95 -5.93 -19.36
C TYR A 116 -12.06 -5.65 -20.36
N VAL A 117 -12.62 -4.43 -20.37
CA VAL A 117 -13.75 -4.05 -21.22
C VAL A 117 -13.39 -4.09 -22.72
N ASN A 118 -12.21 -3.60 -23.07
CA ASN A 118 -11.73 -3.52 -24.46
C ASN A 118 -10.99 -4.78 -24.90
N ARG A 119 -10.92 -5.82 -24.06
CA ARG A 119 -10.25 -7.12 -24.35
C ARG A 119 -8.80 -6.97 -24.81
N ILE A 120 -8.07 -6.03 -24.19
CA ILE A 120 -6.70 -5.72 -24.58
C ILE A 120 -5.76 -6.83 -24.10
N ASP A 121 -5.01 -7.41 -25.04
CA ASP A 121 -3.99 -8.41 -24.76
C ASP A 121 -2.71 -7.72 -24.31
N ALA A 122 -2.46 -7.76 -23.01
CA ALA A 122 -1.25 -7.22 -22.40
C ALA A 122 -0.85 -8.13 -21.21
N PHE A 123 0.43 -8.24 -20.94
CA PHE A 123 1.00 -9.10 -19.88
C PHE A 123 0.63 -10.58 -20.00
N GLY A 124 0.45 -11.08 -21.22
CA GLY A 124 0.00 -12.46 -21.47
C GLY A 124 -1.44 -12.77 -21.05
N LEU A 125 -2.22 -11.73 -20.68
CA LEU A 125 -3.63 -11.89 -20.29
C LEU A 125 -4.53 -11.89 -21.54
N ASN A 126 -4.51 -13.00 -22.28
CA ASN A 126 -5.21 -13.18 -23.55
C ASN A 126 -6.62 -13.79 -23.44
N THR A 127 -7.09 -14.04 -22.21
CA THR A 127 -8.45 -14.56 -21.95
C THR A 127 -9.25 -13.60 -21.09
N ASP A 128 -10.57 -13.54 -21.28
CA ASP A 128 -11.45 -12.69 -20.47
C ASP A 128 -11.40 -13.08 -18.99
N GLN A 129 -11.23 -14.36 -18.68
CA GLN A 129 -11.10 -14.84 -17.32
C GLN A 129 -9.82 -14.30 -16.65
N ALA A 130 -8.68 -14.33 -17.35
CA ALA A 130 -7.42 -13.82 -16.81
C ALA A 130 -7.49 -12.30 -16.58
N ARG A 131 -8.07 -11.53 -17.51
CA ARG A 131 -8.31 -10.09 -17.37
C ARG A 131 -9.26 -9.79 -16.21
N PHE A 132 -10.33 -10.59 -16.04
CA PHE A 132 -11.26 -10.45 -14.92
C PHE A 132 -10.58 -10.69 -13.58
N VAL A 133 -9.80 -11.77 -13.43
CA VAL A 133 -9.04 -12.06 -12.21
C VAL A 133 -8.10 -10.89 -11.86
N ARG A 134 -7.47 -10.26 -12.86
CA ARG A 134 -6.60 -9.10 -12.65
C ARG A 134 -7.31 -7.94 -11.96
N LEU A 135 -8.61 -7.73 -12.19
CA LEU A 135 -9.37 -6.66 -11.53
C LEU A 135 -9.36 -6.81 -10.00
N PHE A 136 -9.34 -8.04 -9.49
CA PHE A 136 -9.29 -8.29 -8.04
C PHE A 136 -7.94 -7.99 -7.40
N PHE A 137 -6.86 -7.94 -8.18
CA PHE A 137 -5.54 -7.58 -7.64
C PHE A 137 -5.53 -6.14 -7.10
N GLN A 138 -6.25 -5.24 -7.74
CA GLN A 138 -6.24 -3.83 -7.37
C GLN A 138 -6.84 -3.58 -5.97
N PRO A 139 -8.05 -4.05 -5.62
CA PRO A 139 -8.57 -3.98 -4.26
C PRO A 139 -7.64 -4.64 -3.24
N VAL A 140 -7.02 -5.76 -3.58
CA VAL A 140 -6.07 -6.46 -2.70
C VAL A 140 -4.85 -5.58 -2.41
N LEU A 141 -4.29 -4.90 -3.42
CA LEU A 141 -3.17 -3.98 -3.25
C LEU A 141 -3.55 -2.77 -2.39
N VAL A 142 -4.76 -2.23 -2.56
CA VAL A 142 -5.29 -1.14 -1.72
C VAL A 142 -5.37 -1.59 -0.26
N LEU A 143 -5.98 -2.75 0.00
CA LEU A 143 -6.11 -3.30 1.36
C LEU A 143 -4.74 -3.61 1.96
N TRP A 144 -3.82 -4.16 1.16
CA TRP A 144 -2.45 -4.43 1.60
C TRP A 144 -1.74 -3.15 2.00
N ALA A 145 -1.77 -2.10 1.17
CA ALA A 145 -1.16 -0.81 1.48
C ALA A 145 -1.71 -0.21 2.78
N LEU A 146 -3.04 -0.18 2.95
CA LEU A 146 -3.70 0.35 4.14
C LEU A 146 -3.38 -0.45 5.40
N TRP A 147 -3.38 -1.77 5.31
CA TRP A 147 -3.15 -2.64 6.47
C TRP A 147 -1.68 -2.66 6.88
N ALA A 148 -0.75 -2.84 5.94
CA ALA A 148 0.68 -2.95 6.21
C ALA A 148 1.28 -1.66 6.79
N THR A 149 0.71 -0.50 6.45
CA THR A 149 1.15 0.80 6.96
C THR A 149 0.42 1.25 8.22
N GLY A 150 -0.66 0.55 8.60
CA GLY A 150 -1.54 0.94 9.70
C GLY A 150 -2.50 2.08 9.36
N ALA A 151 -2.56 2.50 8.09
CA ALA A 151 -3.45 3.56 7.61
C ALA A 151 -4.93 3.21 7.78
N TRP A 152 -5.28 1.93 7.70
CA TRP A 152 -6.63 1.43 7.99
C TRP A 152 -7.14 1.91 9.35
N ARG A 153 -6.35 1.73 10.40
CA ARG A 153 -6.73 2.18 11.76
C ARG A 153 -6.91 3.69 11.83
N ALA A 154 -6.01 4.46 11.20
CA ALA A 154 -6.08 5.92 11.20
C ALA A 154 -7.34 6.45 10.53
N LEU A 155 -7.88 5.78 9.51
CA LEU A 155 -9.11 6.14 8.82
C LEU A 155 -10.35 5.89 9.70
N PHE A 156 -10.39 4.77 10.43
CA PHE A 156 -11.60 4.36 11.16
C PHE A 156 -11.65 4.87 12.60
N THR A 157 -10.50 5.10 13.28
CA THR A 157 -10.51 5.68 14.64
C THR A 157 -10.84 7.16 14.67
N ARG A 158 -10.54 7.93 13.62
CA ARG A 158 -10.95 9.34 13.53
C ARG A 158 -12.48 9.53 13.50
N LYS A 159 -13.23 8.58 12.95
CA LYS A 159 -14.70 8.65 12.87
C LYS A 159 -15.39 8.48 14.23
N ALA A 160 -14.77 7.79 15.18
CA ALA A 160 -15.35 7.54 16.50
C ALA A 160 -15.21 8.74 17.48
N GLN A 161 -14.38 9.74 17.16
CA GLN A 161 -14.18 10.94 18.01
C GLN A 161 -14.98 12.15 17.54
N SER A 162 -15.67 12.08 16.42
CA SER A 162 -16.47 13.18 15.82
C SER A 162 -17.99 12.96 15.91
N SER A 163 -18.42 11.94 16.66
CA SER A 163 -19.82 11.61 16.97
C SER A 163 -20.07 11.75 18.46
#